data_9c071ecbc8e3128c8e2147a7c20ee7c1
#
_entry.id   9c071ecbc8e3128c8e2147a7c20ee7c1
#
_cell.length_a   1.000
_cell.length_b   1.000
_cell.length_c   1.000
_cell.angle_alpha   90.00
_cell.angle_beta   90.00
_cell.angle_gamma   90.00
#
_symmetry.space_group_name_H-M   'P 1'
#
loop_
_entity.id
_entity.type
_entity.pdbx_description
1 polymer ?
#
loop_
_entity_poly.entity_id
_entity_poly.type
_entity_poly.pdbx_seq_one_letter_code
_entity_poly.pdbx_strand_id
1 'polypeptide(L)'
;FIHGTPEMKEADCFYIDRLVKFLLWMKGGFRIYVSGDEMIYDYLRSIYCAGGKQEFDWDYMANVFEHPFEILLVDKVPENHDAPQKVGGHFEGCRVGFDAGGSDRKVSAVIDGETVYSEEVVWFPKTNSDPDYHYDGIVAALKSAAAHMPRVDAVGVSSAGVFINNRTMNASLFLKVPKDLYDKKVKDIYIRAITDTFGDVPYSVANDGDVSALAGAISLGKNNMLGIAMGTSEAAGFVDGNGCITGWLNELAFCPVDASPKAMQDEWSKDIGVGC
;
A
#
# COMPACT_ATOMS: atom_id res chain seq x y z
N PHE A 1 13.37 21.12 -22.96
CA PHE A 1 14.32 20.26 -22.27
C PHE A 1 15.27 19.63 -23.28
N ILE A 2 16.56 19.96 -23.16
CA ILE A 2 17.62 19.41 -24.03
C ILE A 2 18.27 18.28 -23.25
N HIS A 3 18.28 17.08 -23.80
CA HIS A 3 18.87 15.88 -23.21
C HIS A 3 19.63 15.07 -24.25
N GLY A 4 20.31 14.02 -23.82
CA GLY A 4 21.01 13.11 -24.71
C GLY A 4 22.33 13.67 -25.26
N THR A 5 22.86 14.77 -24.69
CA THR A 5 24.20 15.26 -25.03
C THR A 5 25.18 14.90 -23.91
N PRO A 6 26.50 14.78 -24.19
CA PRO A 6 27.50 14.49 -23.16
C PRO A 6 27.48 15.47 -21.98
N GLU A 7 27.18 16.75 -22.23
CA GLU A 7 27.16 17.81 -21.22
C GLU A 7 25.93 17.66 -20.30
N MET A 8 24.84 17.06 -20.79
CA MET A 8 23.59 16.88 -20.03
C MET A 8 23.51 15.55 -19.30
N LYS A 9 24.44 14.63 -19.51
CA LYS A 9 24.40 13.27 -18.98
C LYS A 9 24.12 13.20 -17.49
N GLU A 10 24.80 14.04 -16.69
CA GLU A 10 24.60 14.07 -15.24
C GLU A 10 23.18 14.54 -14.86
N ALA A 11 22.68 15.58 -15.53
CA ALA A 11 21.34 16.09 -15.33
C ALA A 11 20.26 15.10 -15.78
N ASP A 12 20.47 14.41 -16.90
CA ASP A 12 19.58 13.37 -17.41
C ASP A 12 19.49 12.19 -16.43
N CYS A 13 20.64 11.71 -15.92
CA CYS A 13 20.70 10.66 -14.90
C CYS A 13 20.00 11.08 -13.61
N PHE A 14 20.25 12.30 -13.13
CA PHE A 14 19.60 12.81 -11.92
C PHE A 14 18.07 12.92 -12.09
N TYR A 15 17.61 13.42 -13.21
CA TYR A 15 16.18 13.57 -13.49
C TYR A 15 15.48 12.20 -13.57
N ILE A 16 16.05 11.25 -14.32
CA ILE A 16 15.42 9.94 -14.51
C ILE A 16 15.43 9.12 -13.22
N ASP A 17 16.48 9.19 -12.42
CA ASP A 17 16.56 8.55 -11.11
C ASP A 17 15.38 8.98 -10.22
N ARG A 18 15.16 10.29 -10.09
CA ARG A 18 14.07 10.82 -9.28
C ARG A 18 12.70 10.50 -9.86
N LEU A 19 12.55 10.55 -11.16
CA LEU A 19 11.29 10.20 -11.82
C LEU A 19 10.94 8.73 -11.62
N VAL A 20 11.89 7.84 -11.80
CA VAL A 20 11.67 6.40 -11.61
C VAL A 20 11.37 6.09 -10.16
N LYS A 21 12.13 6.65 -9.21
CA LYS A 21 11.86 6.50 -7.78
C LYS A 21 10.46 7.00 -7.42
N PHE A 22 10.07 8.17 -7.90
CA PHE A 22 8.73 8.72 -7.69
C PHE A 22 7.63 7.77 -8.20
N LEU A 23 7.78 7.26 -9.42
CA LEU A 23 6.80 6.35 -10.02
C LEU A 23 6.73 5.01 -9.29
N LEU A 24 7.85 4.49 -8.81
CA LEU A 24 7.88 3.25 -8.02
C LEU A 24 7.13 3.39 -6.70
N TRP A 25 7.34 4.48 -5.96
CA TRP A 25 6.67 4.69 -4.68
C TRP A 25 5.21 5.12 -4.81
N MET A 26 4.87 5.80 -5.91
CA MET A 26 3.49 6.16 -6.22
C MET A 26 2.70 4.96 -6.75
N LYS A 27 3.21 4.28 -7.79
CA LYS A 27 2.46 3.22 -8.49
C LYS A 27 2.82 1.81 -8.03
N GLY A 28 4.05 1.60 -7.63
CA GLY A 28 4.61 0.27 -7.42
C GLY A 28 5.10 -0.39 -8.70
N GLY A 29 5.72 -1.55 -8.53
CA GLY A 29 6.17 -2.38 -9.64
C GLY A 29 7.51 -3.04 -9.39
N PHE A 30 7.75 -4.12 -10.09
CA PHE A 30 9.01 -4.90 -10.03
C PHE A 30 9.74 -4.94 -11.38
N ARG A 31 9.21 -4.22 -12.39
CA ARG A 31 9.80 -4.21 -13.73
C ARG A 31 9.73 -2.84 -14.36
N ILE A 32 10.87 -2.36 -14.85
CA ILE A 32 11.01 -1.10 -15.57
C ILE A 32 11.31 -1.39 -17.01
N TYR A 33 10.53 -0.86 -17.92
CA TYR A 33 10.78 -0.91 -19.35
C TYR A 33 11.40 0.42 -19.81
N VAL A 34 12.55 0.34 -20.47
CA VAL A 34 13.25 1.49 -21.07
C VAL A 34 13.24 1.32 -22.58
N SER A 35 12.85 2.37 -23.29
CA SER A 35 12.87 2.39 -24.75
C SER A 35 13.61 3.63 -25.25
N GLY A 36 14.46 3.48 -26.24
CA GLY A 36 15.07 4.56 -27.00
C GLY A 36 16.40 5.10 -26.48
N ASP A 37 16.86 4.75 -25.26
CA ASP A 37 18.12 5.27 -24.73
C ASP A 37 18.89 4.22 -23.91
N GLU A 38 19.98 3.70 -24.49
CA GLU A 38 20.84 2.70 -23.84
C GLU A 38 21.60 3.27 -22.63
N MET A 39 21.97 4.56 -22.67
CA MET A 39 22.69 5.20 -21.55
C MET A 39 21.80 5.27 -20.31
N ILE A 40 20.53 5.60 -20.45
CA ILE A 40 19.55 5.61 -19.36
C ILE A 40 19.31 4.18 -18.85
N TYR A 41 19.19 3.20 -19.75
CA TYR A 41 19.06 1.79 -19.38
C TYR A 41 20.24 1.31 -18.54
N ASP A 42 21.47 1.55 -19.00
CA ASP A 42 22.68 1.14 -18.28
C ASP A 42 22.81 1.86 -16.93
N TYR A 43 22.46 3.15 -16.88
CA TYR A 43 22.45 3.91 -15.63
C TYR A 43 21.47 3.31 -14.62
N LEU A 44 20.20 3.10 -14.99
CA LEU A 44 19.21 2.54 -14.10
C LEU A 44 19.63 1.17 -13.57
N ARG A 45 20.16 0.29 -14.42
CA ARG A 45 20.70 -1.01 -14.00
C ARG A 45 21.83 -0.89 -12.99
N SER A 46 22.64 0.14 -13.10
CA SER A 46 23.77 0.35 -12.19
C SER A 46 23.35 0.84 -10.80
N ILE A 47 22.17 1.46 -10.68
CA ILE A 47 21.68 2.00 -9.41
C ILE A 47 20.63 1.12 -8.74
N TYR A 48 19.79 0.39 -9.50
CA TYR A 48 18.78 -0.55 -8.99
C TYR A 48 19.33 -1.98 -8.98
N CYS A 49 20.28 -2.24 -8.09
CA CYS A 49 20.91 -3.55 -7.90
C CYS A 49 21.52 -3.62 -6.50
N ALA A 50 22.00 -4.81 -6.11
CA ALA A 50 22.77 -5.01 -4.88
C ALA A 50 24.01 -4.10 -4.87
N GLY A 51 24.20 -3.32 -3.81
CA GLY A 51 25.25 -2.31 -3.67
C GLY A 51 25.04 -1.04 -4.50
N GLY A 52 23.93 -0.91 -5.24
CA GLY A 52 23.61 0.28 -6.02
C GLY A 52 22.98 1.39 -5.17
N LYS A 53 22.91 2.60 -5.73
CA LYS A 53 22.34 3.78 -5.05
C LYS A 53 20.90 3.57 -4.59
N GLN A 54 20.11 2.82 -5.35
CA GLN A 54 18.69 2.53 -5.07
C GLN A 54 18.49 1.06 -4.66
N GLU A 55 19.46 0.49 -3.92
CA GLU A 55 19.39 -0.89 -3.41
C GLU A 55 18.15 -1.13 -2.55
N PHE A 56 17.79 -0.17 -1.70
CA PHE A 56 16.60 -0.26 -0.86
C PHE A 56 15.31 -0.40 -1.70
N ASP A 57 15.12 0.45 -2.69
CA ASP A 57 13.95 0.42 -3.57
C ASP A 57 13.90 -0.87 -4.39
N TRP A 58 15.06 -1.31 -4.89
CA TRP A 58 15.21 -2.55 -5.65
C TRP A 58 14.82 -3.78 -4.82
N ASP A 59 15.32 -3.90 -3.60
CA ASP A 59 15.02 -5.03 -2.71
C ASP A 59 13.58 -4.97 -2.20
N TYR A 60 13.12 -3.78 -1.80
CA TYR A 60 11.76 -3.57 -1.31
C TYR A 60 10.71 -3.97 -2.35
N MET A 61 10.83 -3.47 -3.57
CA MET A 61 9.87 -3.77 -4.64
C MET A 61 9.90 -5.26 -5.01
N ALA A 62 11.09 -5.88 -5.07
CA ALA A 62 11.20 -7.32 -5.30
C ALA A 62 10.47 -8.14 -4.22
N ASN A 63 10.65 -7.78 -2.96
CA ASN A 63 10.02 -8.47 -1.83
C ASN A 63 8.49 -8.27 -1.80
N VAL A 64 8.02 -7.04 -2.01
CA VAL A 64 6.58 -6.70 -1.96
C VAL A 64 5.81 -7.39 -3.09
N PHE A 65 6.38 -7.40 -4.31
CA PHE A 65 5.72 -8.02 -5.45
C PHE A 65 6.03 -9.52 -5.61
N GLU A 66 6.89 -10.09 -4.75
CA GLU A 66 7.31 -11.50 -4.80
C GLU A 66 7.91 -11.90 -6.17
N HIS A 67 8.60 -10.95 -6.82
CA HIS A 67 9.25 -11.12 -8.12
C HIS A 67 10.63 -10.46 -8.12
N PRO A 68 11.61 -11.02 -8.85
CA PRO A 68 12.87 -10.33 -9.10
C PRO A 68 12.61 -8.96 -9.72
N PHE A 69 13.33 -7.93 -9.23
CA PHE A 69 13.26 -6.61 -9.86
C PHE A 69 14.07 -6.60 -11.15
N GLU A 70 13.47 -6.14 -12.23
CA GLU A 70 14.06 -6.21 -13.57
C GLU A 70 14.02 -4.85 -14.27
N ILE A 71 15.09 -4.53 -14.98
CA ILE A 71 15.13 -3.39 -15.91
C ILE A 71 15.41 -3.96 -17.30
N LEU A 72 14.52 -3.72 -18.25
CA LEU A 72 14.52 -4.28 -19.58
C LEU A 72 14.61 -3.18 -20.63
N LEU A 73 15.58 -3.30 -21.55
CA LEU A 73 15.62 -2.50 -22.77
C LEU A 73 14.69 -3.12 -23.80
N VAL A 74 13.77 -2.33 -24.34
CA VAL A 74 12.76 -2.79 -25.30
C VAL A 74 12.62 -1.81 -26.44
N ASP A 75 12.23 -2.28 -27.63
CA ASP A 75 11.96 -1.41 -28.78
C ASP A 75 10.72 -0.55 -28.55
N LYS A 76 9.72 -1.13 -27.90
CA LYS A 76 8.45 -0.45 -27.56
C LYS A 76 8.01 -0.85 -26.15
N VAL A 77 7.69 0.17 -25.33
CA VAL A 77 7.10 -0.09 -24.01
C VAL A 77 5.71 -0.73 -24.16
N PRO A 78 5.33 -1.68 -23.27
CA PRO A 78 3.99 -2.25 -23.26
C PRO A 78 2.93 -1.20 -23.00
N GLU A 79 1.69 -1.54 -23.37
CA GLU A 79 0.53 -0.70 -23.04
C GLU A 79 0.25 -0.73 -21.54
N ASN A 80 -0.38 0.34 -21.06
CA ASN A 80 -0.78 0.43 -19.64
C ASN A 80 -1.90 -0.57 -19.35
N HIS A 81 -1.75 -1.31 -18.24
CA HIS A 81 -2.68 -2.31 -17.76
C HIS A 81 -3.11 -2.04 -16.32
N ASP A 82 -3.46 -0.79 -16.00
CA ASP A 82 -4.04 -0.47 -14.70
C ASP A 82 -5.32 -1.30 -14.52
N ALA A 83 -5.49 -1.90 -13.36
CA ALA A 83 -6.65 -2.69 -12.97
C ALA A 83 -7.33 -2.09 -11.73
N PRO A 84 -7.97 -0.92 -11.86
CA PRO A 84 -8.63 -0.28 -10.74
C PRO A 84 -9.78 -1.13 -10.21
N GLN A 85 -9.95 -1.15 -8.90
CA GLN A 85 -10.98 -1.95 -8.24
C GLN A 85 -12.09 -1.06 -7.70
N LYS A 86 -13.31 -1.38 -8.05
CA LYS A 86 -14.48 -0.72 -7.46
C LYS A 86 -14.79 -1.40 -6.13
N VAL A 87 -14.38 -0.74 -5.05
CA VAL A 87 -14.62 -1.18 -3.68
C VAL A 87 -15.41 -0.11 -2.93
N GLY A 88 -16.15 -0.50 -1.88
CA GLY A 88 -17.00 0.42 -1.12
C GLY A 88 -18.28 0.85 -1.86
N GLY A 89 -19.05 1.73 -1.22
CA GLY A 89 -20.31 2.24 -1.77
C GLY A 89 -21.46 1.21 -1.82
N HIS A 90 -21.26 0.01 -1.29
CA HIS A 90 -22.28 -1.01 -1.16
C HIS A 90 -22.86 -0.93 0.25
N PHE A 91 -24.04 -0.34 0.38
CA PHE A 91 -24.67 -0.11 1.69
C PHE A 91 -25.72 -1.15 2.06
N GLU A 92 -26.17 -1.97 1.11
CA GLU A 92 -27.20 -2.97 1.32
C GLU A 92 -26.66 -4.19 2.09
N GLY A 93 -27.50 -4.80 2.91
CA GLY A 93 -27.21 -6.01 3.67
C GLY A 93 -26.38 -5.76 4.93
N CYS A 94 -25.81 -6.82 5.45
CA CYS A 94 -25.07 -6.83 6.72
C CYS A 94 -23.56 -6.84 6.45
N ARG A 95 -22.86 -5.79 6.86
CA ARG A 95 -21.44 -5.59 6.55
C ARG A 95 -20.61 -5.35 7.80
N VAL A 96 -19.43 -5.93 7.83
CA VAL A 96 -18.42 -5.66 8.86
C VAL A 96 -17.36 -4.74 8.29
N GLY A 97 -17.10 -3.62 8.98
CA GLY A 97 -15.93 -2.78 8.77
C GLY A 97 -14.93 -3.01 9.89
N PHE A 98 -13.67 -3.30 9.55
CA PHE A 98 -12.60 -3.49 10.52
C PHE A 98 -11.42 -2.57 10.17
N ASP A 99 -10.96 -1.79 11.16
CA ASP A 99 -9.79 -0.93 11.05
C ASP A 99 -8.71 -1.41 12.03
N ALA A 100 -7.59 -1.87 11.47
CA ALA A 100 -6.45 -2.36 12.22
C ALA A 100 -5.43 -1.24 12.41
N GLY A 101 -5.61 -0.45 13.45
CA GLY A 101 -4.70 0.64 13.82
C GLY A 101 -3.47 0.15 14.61
N GLY A 102 -2.50 1.04 14.77
CA GLY A 102 -1.23 0.75 15.46
C GLY A 102 -1.31 0.72 16.99
N SER A 103 -2.34 1.34 17.59
CA SER A 103 -2.58 1.43 19.04
C SER A 103 -3.93 0.86 19.46
N ASP A 104 -4.86 0.83 18.56
CA ASP A 104 -6.22 0.35 18.75
C ASP A 104 -6.71 -0.35 17.49
N ARG A 105 -7.72 -1.19 17.65
CA ARG A 105 -8.46 -1.79 16.55
C ARG A 105 -9.92 -1.37 16.68
N LYS A 106 -10.53 -1.01 15.57
CA LYS A 106 -11.93 -0.60 15.51
C LYS A 106 -12.72 -1.56 14.64
N VAL A 107 -13.95 -1.84 15.04
CA VAL A 107 -14.87 -2.65 14.25
C VAL A 107 -16.25 -2.04 14.26
N SER A 108 -16.96 -2.16 13.16
CA SER A 108 -18.36 -1.74 13.03
C SER A 108 -19.21 -2.81 12.38
N ALA A 109 -20.44 -2.91 12.84
CA ALA A 109 -21.53 -3.65 12.22
C ALA A 109 -22.48 -2.66 11.54
N VAL A 110 -22.73 -2.87 10.26
CA VAL A 110 -23.59 -1.99 9.44
C VAL A 110 -24.69 -2.84 8.79
N ILE A 111 -25.94 -2.43 8.96
CA ILE A 111 -27.11 -3.05 8.30
C ILE A 111 -27.77 -2.00 7.40
N ASP A 112 -27.84 -2.27 6.11
CA ASP A 112 -28.46 -1.39 5.10
C ASP A 112 -27.99 0.07 5.19
N GLY A 113 -26.68 0.25 5.43
CA GLY A 113 -26.05 1.58 5.56
C GLY A 113 -26.10 2.21 6.96
N GLU A 114 -26.84 1.62 7.89
CA GLU A 114 -26.95 2.10 9.27
C GLU A 114 -25.96 1.37 10.19
N THR A 115 -25.14 2.11 10.93
CA THR A 115 -24.22 1.53 11.92
C THR A 115 -25.03 1.09 13.15
N VAL A 116 -25.12 -0.22 13.37
CA VAL A 116 -25.85 -0.80 14.52
C VAL A 116 -24.94 -1.11 15.70
N TYR A 117 -23.64 -1.20 15.47
CA TYR A 117 -22.64 -1.43 16.51
C TYR A 117 -21.29 -0.87 16.07
N SER A 118 -20.52 -0.38 17.06
CA SER A 118 -19.11 0.02 16.88
C SER A 118 -18.35 -0.22 18.17
N GLU A 119 -17.14 -0.73 18.06
CA GLU A 119 -16.25 -1.00 19.18
C GLU A 119 -14.83 -0.56 18.84
N GLU A 120 -14.14 0.01 19.82
CA GLU A 120 -12.71 0.32 19.79
C GLU A 120 -12.02 -0.38 20.96
N VAL A 121 -10.95 -1.14 20.65
CA VAL A 121 -10.19 -1.90 21.65
C VAL A 121 -8.71 -1.59 21.51
N VAL A 122 -8.10 -1.17 22.59
CA VAL A 122 -6.64 -0.99 22.66
C VAL A 122 -5.94 -2.33 22.47
N TRP A 123 -4.92 -2.33 21.62
CA TRP A 123 -4.04 -3.48 21.41
C TRP A 123 -2.61 -3.01 21.13
N PHE A 124 -1.65 -3.95 21.11
CA PHE A 124 -0.23 -3.64 20.99
C PHE A 124 0.43 -4.44 19.85
N PRO A 125 -0.01 -4.28 18.59
CA PRO A 125 0.45 -5.12 17.49
C PRO A 125 1.93 -4.89 17.17
N LYS A 126 2.39 -3.62 17.20
CA LYS A 126 3.76 -3.24 16.85
C LYS A 126 4.83 -3.80 17.79
N THR A 127 4.46 -4.19 19.01
CA THR A 127 5.38 -4.69 20.02
C THR A 127 5.31 -6.20 20.20
N ASN A 128 4.32 -6.86 19.60
CA ASN A 128 4.12 -8.30 19.71
C ASN A 128 4.78 -9.04 18.53
N SER A 129 5.54 -10.10 18.83
CA SER A 129 6.21 -10.93 17.84
C SER A 129 5.43 -12.20 17.48
N ASP A 130 4.34 -12.49 18.19
CA ASP A 130 3.50 -13.65 17.94
C ASP A 130 2.38 -13.31 16.94
N PRO A 131 2.38 -13.90 15.73
CA PRO A 131 1.31 -13.66 14.75
C PRO A 131 -0.06 -14.17 15.23
N ASP A 132 -0.11 -15.12 16.15
CA ASP A 132 -1.39 -15.63 16.67
C ASP A 132 -2.07 -14.59 17.57
N TYR A 133 -1.32 -13.74 18.28
CA TYR A 133 -1.88 -12.57 18.99
C TYR A 133 -2.64 -11.63 18.04
N HIS A 134 -2.08 -11.36 16.87
CA HIS A 134 -2.72 -10.50 15.89
C HIS A 134 -3.97 -11.18 15.30
N TYR A 135 -3.84 -12.44 14.94
CA TYR A 135 -4.94 -13.24 14.40
C TYR A 135 -6.12 -13.31 15.36
N ASP A 136 -5.89 -13.63 16.61
CA ASP A 136 -6.92 -13.72 17.65
C ASP A 136 -7.60 -12.37 17.89
N GLY A 137 -6.82 -11.28 17.86
CA GLY A 137 -7.33 -9.92 17.95
C GLY A 137 -8.27 -9.56 16.80
N ILE A 138 -7.91 -9.91 15.56
CA ILE A 138 -8.73 -9.69 14.37
C ILE A 138 -10.03 -10.51 14.48
N VAL A 139 -9.92 -11.81 14.75
CA VAL A 139 -11.08 -12.71 14.87
C VAL A 139 -12.04 -12.27 15.99
N ALA A 140 -11.50 -11.83 17.13
CA ALA A 140 -12.32 -11.30 18.22
C ALA A 140 -13.14 -10.08 17.79
N ALA A 141 -12.53 -9.12 17.08
CA ALA A 141 -13.22 -7.94 16.57
C ALA A 141 -14.30 -8.30 15.53
N LEU A 142 -13.98 -9.18 14.58
CA LEU A 142 -14.94 -9.64 13.57
C LEU A 142 -16.16 -10.33 14.21
N LYS A 143 -15.95 -11.18 15.20
CA LYS A 143 -17.02 -11.86 15.95
C LYS A 143 -17.84 -10.89 16.79
N SER A 144 -17.21 -9.90 17.41
CA SER A 144 -17.89 -8.85 18.19
C SER A 144 -18.90 -8.11 17.33
N ALA A 145 -18.50 -7.63 16.14
CA ALA A 145 -19.41 -6.96 15.22
C ALA A 145 -20.53 -7.89 14.71
N ALA A 146 -20.16 -9.10 14.32
CA ALA A 146 -21.12 -10.08 13.77
C ALA A 146 -22.23 -10.45 14.77
N ALA A 147 -21.97 -10.42 16.08
CA ALA A 147 -22.96 -10.71 17.12
C ALA A 147 -24.15 -9.73 17.11
N HIS A 148 -24.02 -8.58 16.45
CA HIS A 148 -25.06 -7.54 16.33
C HIS A 148 -25.83 -7.57 15.01
N MET A 149 -25.59 -8.59 14.18
CA MET A 149 -26.22 -8.77 12.86
C MET A 149 -26.77 -10.18 12.69
N PRO A 150 -27.85 -10.36 11.90
CA PRO A 150 -28.41 -11.69 11.66
C PRO A 150 -27.50 -12.59 10.77
N ARG A 151 -26.60 -11.99 10.01
CA ARG A 151 -25.62 -12.63 9.13
C ARG A 151 -24.53 -11.62 8.76
N VAL A 152 -23.50 -12.07 8.05
CA VAL A 152 -22.49 -11.20 7.44
C VAL A 152 -22.49 -11.43 5.92
N ASP A 153 -22.70 -10.38 5.15
CA ASP A 153 -22.75 -10.45 3.69
C ASP A 153 -21.44 -10.00 3.03
N ALA A 154 -20.64 -9.18 3.71
CA ALA A 154 -19.31 -8.80 3.27
C ALA A 154 -18.47 -8.19 4.41
N VAL A 155 -17.14 -8.16 4.22
CA VAL A 155 -16.16 -7.59 5.16
C VAL A 155 -15.24 -6.60 4.44
N GLY A 156 -15.09 -5.40 5.00
CA GLY A 156 -14.06 -4.42 4.60
C GLY A 156 -13.01 -4.29 5.68
N VAL A 157 -11.73 -4.31 5.29
CA VAL A 157 -10.60 -4.13 6.20
C VAL A 157 -9.77 -2.92 5.76
N SER A 158 -9.53 -2.02 6.70
CA SER A 158 -8.59 -0.91 6.62
C SER A 158 -7.37 -1.25 7.48
N SER A 159 -6.17 -1.09 6.98
CA SER A 159 -4.96 -1.27 7.76
C SER A 159 -3.76 -0.55 7.14
N ALA A 160 -2.83 -0.09 7.98
CA ALA A 160 -1.56 0.46 7.50
C ALA A 160 -0.70 -0.64 6.85
N GLY A 161 -0.19 -0.38 5.65
CA GLY A 161 0.71 -1.27 4.94
C GLY A 161 0.40 -1.45 3.47
N VAL A 162 1.17 -2.31 2.81
CA VAL A 162 1.02 -2.64 1.39
C VAL A 162 0.23 -3.93 1.23
N PHE A 163 -0.85 -3.85 0.49
CA PHE A 163 -1.75 -4.99 0.23
C PHE A 163 -1.81 -5.29 -1.27
N ILE A 164 -1.58 -6.54 -1.64
CA ILE A 164 -1.71 -7.03 -3.02
C ILE A 164 -2.61 -8.26 -3.01
N ASN A 165 -3.72 -8.18 -3.75
CA ASN A 165 -4.73 -9.25 -3.77
C ASN A 165 -5.24 -9.64 -2.36
N ASN A 166 -5.50 -8.65 -1.51
CA ASN A 166 -5.91 -8.78 -0.10
C ASN A 166 -4.83 -9.38 0.83
N ARG A 167 -3.62 -9.65 0.34
CA ARG A 167 -2.50 -10.19 1.12
C ARG A 167 -1.66 -9.05 1.70
N THR A 168 -1.22 -9.21 2.93
CA THR A 168 -0.38 -8.26 3.66
C THR A 168 1.08 -8.42 3.26
N MET A 169 1.56 -7.65 2.29
CA MET A 169 2.92 -7.80 1.78
C MET A 169 3.95 -7.14 2.68
N ASN A 170 3.63 -5.96 3.22
CA ASN A 170 4.41 -5.27 4.24
C ASN A 170 3.46 -4.43 5.10
N ALA A 171 3.59 -4.50 6.42
CA ALA A 171 2.77 -3.69 7.32
C ALA A 171 3.46 -3.44 8.66
N SER A 172 3.41 -2.19 9.11
CA SER A 172 4.04 -1.74 10.36
C SER A 172 3.46 -2.40 11.62
N LEU A 173 2.26 -2.94 11.55
CA LEU A 173 1.64 -3.66 12.65
C LEU A 173 2.42 -4.92 13.06
N PHE A 174 3.14 -5.52 12.14
CA PHE A 174 3.81 -6.82 12.31
C PHE A 174 5.33 -6.71 12.37
N LEU A 175 5.88 -5.53 12.68
CA LEU A 175 7.32 -5.25 12.67
C LEU A 175 8.16 -6.19 13.55
N LYS A 176 7.58 -6.74 14.61
CA LYS A 176 8.29 -7.65 15.53
C LYS A 176 8.13 -9.11 15.14
N VAL A 177 7.27 -9.44 14.20
CA VAL A 177 7.09 -10.83 13.75
C VAL A 177 8.30 -11.24 12.92
N PRO A 178 8.96 -12.36 13.25
CA PRO A 178 10.09 -12.87 12.46
C PRO A 178 9.67 -13.16 11.02
N LYS A 179 10.59 -12.91 10.06
CA LYS A 179 10.29 -12.97 8.62
C LYS A 179 9.70 -14.32 8.18
N ASP A 180 10.21 -15.43 8.71
CA ASP A 180 9.72 -16.77 8.39
C ASP A 180 8.28 -17.03 8.88
N LEU A 181 7.90 -16.43 10.01
CA LEU A 181 6.53 -16.45 10.53
C LEU A 181 5.64 -15.46 9.77
N TYR A 182 6.19 -14.30 9.39
CA TYR A 182 5.48 -13.33 8.56
C TYR A 182 5.03 -13.98 7.24
N ASP A 183 5.95 -14.59 6.52
CA ASP A 183 5.66 -15.23 5.25
C ASP A 183 4.63 -16.37 5.36
N LYS A 184 4.62 -17.10 6.47
CA LYS A 184 3.74 -18.26 6.68
C LYS A 184 2.37 -17.91 7.28
N LYS A 185 2.30 -16.89 8.13
CA LYS A 185 1.12 -16.62 8.97
C LYS A 185 0.53 -15.23 8.78
N VAL A 186 1.33 -14.22 8.39
CA VAL A 186 0.88 -12.83 8.32
C VAL A 186 0.39 -12.45 6.92
N LYS A 187 1.04 -12.91 5.86
CA LYS A 187 0.64 -12.53 4.50
C LYS A 187 -0.85 -12.75 4.23
N ASP A 188 -1.41 -13.84 4.71
CA ASP A 188 -2.83 -14.18 4.52
C ASP A 188 -3.67 -13.99 5.80
N ILE A 189 -3.20 -13.20 6.78
CA ILE A 189 -3.81 -13.12 8.11
C ILE A 189 -5.27 -12.63 8.07
N TYR A 190 -5.57 -11.58 7.31
CA TYR A 190 -6.93 -11.05 7.17
C TYR A 190 -7.83 -12.02 6.39
N ILE A 191 -7.30 -12.60 5.31
CA ILE A 191 -8.02 -13.60 4.50
C ILE A 191 -8.44 -14.77 5.39
N ARG A 192 -7.48 -15.35 6.14
CA ARG A 192 -7.75 -16.47 7.06
C ARG A 192 -8.73 -16.08 8.16
N ALA A 193 -8.53 -14.94 8.80
CA ALA A 193 -9.42 -14.50 9.87
C ALA A 193 -10.87 -14.33 9.40
N ILE A 194 -11.07 -13.82 8.18
CA ILE A 194 -12.40 -13.66 7.59
C ILE A 194 -12.98 -15.02 7.21
N THR A 195 -12.24 -15.84 6.45
CA THR A 195 -12.73 -17.12 5.95
C THR A 195 -12.99 -18.13 7.07
N ASP A 196 -12.13 -18.16 8.09
CA ASP A 196 -12.32 -19.03 9.27
C ASP A 196 -13.52 -18.60 10.14
N THR A 197 -13.86 -17.30 10.10
CA THR A 197 -14.97 -16.75 10.91
C THR A 197 -16.31 -16.82 10.19
N PHE A 198 -16.34 -16.51 8.88
CA PHE A 198 -17.58 -16.30 8.12
C PHE A 198 -17.74 -17.23 6.90
N GLY A 199 -16.72 -18.03 6.58
CA GLY A 199 -16.72 -18.83 5.36
C GLY A 199 -16.47 -17.99 4.10
N ASP A 200 -17.11 -18.36 3.01
CA ASP A 200 -16.93 -17.73 1.71
C ASP A 200 -17.85 -16.49 1.58
N VAL A 201 -17.44 -15.38 2.18
CA VAL A 201 -18.10 -14.08 2.04
C VAL A 201 -17.19 -13.14 1.25
N PRO A 202 -17.72 -12.20 0.44
CA PRO A 202 -16.94 -11.17 -0.21
C PRO A 202 -16.15 -10.32 0.82
N TYR A 203 -14.89 -10.02 0.51
CA TYR A 203 -14.08 -9.14 1.35
C TYR A 203 -13.11 -8.30 0.52
N SER A 204 -12.66 -7.20 1.11
CA SER A 204 -11.59 -6.35 0.59
C SER A 204 -10.70 -5.90 1.72
N VAL A 205 -9.38 -5.97 1.49
CA VAL A 205 -8.35 -5.44 2.39
C VAL A 205 -7.60 -4.35 1.65
N ALA A 206 -7.58 -3.14 2.22
CA ALA A 206 -6.96 -1.98 1.60
C ALA A 206 -6.13 -1.17 2.60
N ASN A 207 -5.20 -0.38 2.06
CA ASN A 207 -4.44 0.59 2.83
C ASN A 207 -5.36 1.64 3.46
N ASP A 208 -5.06 2.10 4.67
CA ASP A 208 -5.82 3.11 5.40
C ASP A 208 -5.90 4.45 4.66
N GLY A 209 -4.88 4.83 3.88
CA GLY A 209 -4.91 5.98 2.97
C GLY A 209 -5.94 5.81 1.85
N ASP A 210 -5.98 4.65 1.19
CA ASP A 210 -6.98 4.35 0.16
C ASP A 210 -8.39 4.35 0.72
N VAL A 211 -8.59 3.77 1.91
CA VAL A 211 -9.89 3.77 2.59
C VAL A 211 -10.31 5.19 2.97
N SER A 212 -9.38 6.04 3.43
CA SER A 212 -9.64 7.45 3.75
C SER A 212 -10.04 8.25 2.51
N ALA A 213 -9.33 8.05 1.38
CA ALA A 213 -9.68 8.68 0.11
C ALA A 213 -11.07 8.24 -0.39
N LEU A 214 -11.36 6.94 -0.27
CA LEU A 214 -12.65 6.36 -0.65
C LEU A 214 -13.80 6.90 0.21
N ALA A 215 -13.60 6.97 1.52
CA ALA A 215 -14.59 7.54 2.44
C ALA A 215 -14.87 9.01 2.12
N GLY A 216 -13.83 9.79 1.83
CA GLY A 216 -13.95 11.17 1.38
C GLY A 216 -14.72 11.28 0.05
N ALA A 217 -14.39 10.45 -0.93
CA ALA A 217 -15.05 10.43 -2.24
C ALA A 217 -16.55 10.13 -2.12
N ILE A 218 -16.90 9.11 -1.34
CA ILE A 218 -18.29 8.72 -1.07
C ILE A 218 -19.03 9.84 -0.34
N SER A 219 -18.45 10.37 0.74
CA SER A 219 -19.10 11.41 1.57
C SER A 219 -19.36 12.70 0.79
N LEU A 220 -18.44 13.09 -0.10
CA LEU A 220 -18.56 14.32 -0.88
C LEU A 220 -19.28 14.10 -2.23
N GLY A 221 -19.53 12.84 -2.61
CA GLY A 221 -20.09 12.51 -3.93
C GLY A 221 -19.18 12.94 -5.08
N LYS A 222 -17.85 12.84 -4.89
CA LYS A 222 -16.82 13.26 -5.85
C LYS A 222 -15.83 12.16 -6.13
N ASN A 223 -15.40 12.07 -7.38
CA ASN A 223 -14.32 11.19 -7.84
C ASN A 223 -13.06 12.00 -8.21
N ASN A 224 -12.00 11.36 -8.68
CA ASN A 224 -10.68 11.96 -8.90
C ASN A 224 -10.16 12.64 -7.63
N MET A 225 -10.15 11.91 -6.53
CA MET A 225 -9.82 12.44 -5.23
C MET A 225 -8.54 11.81 -4.69
N LEU A 226 -7.58 12.65 -4.32
CA LEU A 226 -6.43 12.28 -3.52
C LEU A 226 -6.79 12.54 -2.04
N GLY A 227 -6.74 11.49 -1.23
CA GLY A 227 -6.84 11.56 0.22
C GLY A 227 -5.46 11.47 0.84
N ILE A 228 -5.15 12.35 1.78
CA ILE A 228 -3.89 12.31 2.55
C ILE A 228 -4.24 12.37 4.03
N ALA A 229 -3.82 11.37 4.77
CA ALA A 229 -3.90 11.33 6.22
C ALA A 229 -2.51 11.62 6.79
N MET A 230 -2.39 12.69 7.58
CA MET A 230 -1.15 13.12 8.21
C MET A 230 -1.22 12.88 9.72
N GLY A 231 -0.45 11.91 10.19
CA GLY A 231 -0.32 11.53 11.59
C GLY A 231 1.14 11.36 11.99
N THR A 232 1.46 10.26 12.66
CA THR A 232 2.86 9.85 12.94
C THR A 232 3.62 9.58 11.64
N SER A 233 2.91 9.12 10.61
CA SER A 233 3.38 8.97 9.24
C SER A 233 2.32 9.48 8.28
N GLU A 234 2.69 9.70 7.03
CA GLU A 234 1.78 10.01 5.95
C GLU A 234 1.19 8.72 5.39
N ALA A 235 -0.13 8.72 5.14
CA ALA A 235 -0.79 7.70 4.34
C ALA A 235 -1.60 8.39 3.25
N ALA A 236 -1.49 7.94 2.03
CA ALA A 236 -2.18 8.52 0.88
C ALA A 236 -2.98 7.45 0.13
N GLY A 237 -4.04 7.89 -0.54
CA GLY A 237 -4.85 7.05 -1.40
C GLY A 237 -5.47 7.86 -2.52
N PHE A 238 -5.77 7.22 -3.63
CA PHE A 238 -6.35 7.87 -4.80
C PHE A 238 -7.58 7.11 -5.31
N VAL A 239 -8.68 7.86 -5.45
CA VAL A 239 -9.91 7.39 -6.10
C VAL A 239 -10.00 7.99 -7.49
N ASP A 240 -10.09 7.15 -8.51
CA ASP A 240 -10.14 7.56 -9.92
C ASP A 240 -11.48 8.20 -10.34
N GLY A 241 -11.59 8.57 -11.62
CA GLY A 241 -12.80 9.17 -12.19
C GLY A 241 -14.04 8.27 -12.18
N ASN A 242 -13.86 6.96 -12.01
CA ASN A 242 -14.93 5.96 -11.94
C ASN A 242 -15.31 5.59 -10.50
N GLY A 243 -14.65 6.20 -9.51
CA GLY A 243 -14.85 5.88 -8.09
C GLY A 243 -14.14 4.60 -7.65
N CYS A 244 -13.07 4.23 -8.33
CA CYS A 244 -12.28 3.04 -8.04
C CYS A 244 -10.98 3.40 -7.34
N ILE A 245 -10.50 2.58 -6.41
CA ILE A 245 -9.11 2.63 -5.94
C ILE A 245 -8.20 2.01 -7.02
N THR A 246 -7.02 2.60 -7.19
CA THR A 246 -6.16 2.26 -8.33
C THR A 246 -5.30 1.01 -8.12
N GLY A 247 -5.15 0.57 -6.88
CA GLY A 247 -4.21 -0.51 -6.53
C GLY A 247 -2.74 -0.07 -6.63
N TRP A 248 -2.47 1.24 -6.70
CA TRP A 248 -1.12 1.80 -6.61
C TRP A 248 -0.63 1.73 -5.17
N LEU A 249 0.70 1.77 -4.97
CA LEU A 249 1.27 1.78 -3.63
C LEU A 249 0.86 3.00 -2.80
N ASN A 250 0.81 4.16 -3.46
CA ASN A 250 0.52 5.47 -2.83
C ASN A 250 1.38 5.79 -1.60
N GLU A 251 2.58 5.22 -1.51
CA GLU A 251 3.56 5.51 -0.46
C GLU A 251 4.27 6.83 -0.74
N LEU A 252 3.51 7.93 -0.72
CA LEU A 252 3.98 9.24 -1.17
C LEU A 252 5.03 9.84 -0.24
N ALA A 253 5.07 9.45 1.02
CA ALA A 253 6.12 9.82 1.97
C ALA A 253 7.53 9.41 1.51
N PHE A 254 7.63 8.38 0.66
CA PHE A 254 8.88 7.91 0.08
C PHE A 254 9.21 8.54 -1.28
N CYS A 255 8.31 9.35 -1.82
CA CYS A 255 8.53 10.01 -3.11
C CYS A 255 9.54 11.15 -2.99
N PRO A 256 10.49 11.29 -3.92
CA PRO A 256 11.43 12.42 -3.92
C PRO A 256 10.72 13.72 -4.31
N VAL A 257 10.59 14.65 -3.37
CA VAL A 257 9.90 15.95 -3.56
C VAL A 257 10.83 17.14 -3.52
N ASP A 258 12.00 17.05 -2.84
CA ASP A 258 12.98 18.13 -2.77
C ASP A 258 14.26 17.77 -3.52
N ALA A 259 14.56 18.52 -4.60
CA ALA A 259 15.75 18.39 -5.42
C ALA A 259 16.88 19.38 -5.01
N SER A 260 16.70 20.11 -3.92
CA SER A 260 17.72 21.06 -3.44
C SER A 260 19.01 20.34 -3.05
N PRO A 261 20.18 20.92 -3.32
CA PRO A 261 21.45 20.44 -2.75
C PRO A 261 21.49 20.43 -1.20
N LYS A 262 20.55 21.12 -0.57
CA LYS A 262 20.38 21.18 0.89
C LYS A 262 19.18 20.36 1.37
N ALA A 263 18.59 19.53 0.51
CA ALA A 263 17.47 18.69 0.88
C ALA A 263 17.82 17.82 2.10
N MET A 264 16.88 17.73 3.02
CA MET A 264 17.05 16.93 4.24
C MET A 264 16.83 15.45 3.95
N GLN A 265 17.45 14.62 4.76
CA GLN A 265 17.15 13.20 4.86
C GLN A 265 16.15 13.02 5.99
N ASP A 266 15.15 12.17 5.78
CA ASP A 266 14.22 11.79 6.83
C ASP A 266 14.95 11.09 7.99
N GLU A 267 14.61 11.46 9.23
CA GLU A 267 15.25 10.90 10.43
C GLU A 267 14.83 9.45 10.70
N TRP A 268 13.62 9.07 10.25
CA TRP A 268 13.01 7.76 10.49
C TRP A 268 13.28 6.75 9.38
N SER A 269 13.43 7.23 8.16
CA SER A 269 13.51 6.41 6.94
C SER A 269 14.78 6.73 6.14
N LYS A 270 15.95 6.55 6.78
CA LYS A 270 17.26 6.95 6.20
C LYS A 270 17.60 6.24 4.90
N ASP A 271 17.08 5.03 4.71
CA ASP A 271 17.38 4.20 3.53
C ASP A 271 16.68 4.67 2.25
N ILE A 272 15.63 5.50 2.38
CA ILE A 272 14.91 6.03 1.20
C ILE A 272 15.63 7.17 0.49
N GLY A 273 16.62 7.78 1.12
CA GLY A 273 17.48 8.81 0.53
C GLY A 273 17.08 10.25 0.89
N VAL A 274 17.80 11.18 0.31
CA VAL A 274 17.66 12.62 0.57
C VAL A 274 16.55 13.23 -0.27
N GLY A 275 15.73 14.10 0.35
CA GLY A 275 14.68 14.85 -0.32
C GLY A 275 13.40 14.07 -0.60
N CYS A 276 13.19 13.02 0.15
CA CYS A 276 11.94 12.26 0.16
C CYS A 276 11.14 12.58 1.41
#